data_d0685fd77ace35a62ef9805c9b16908f
#
_entry.id   d0685fd77ace35a62ef9805c9b16908f
#
_cell.length_a   1.000
_cell.length_b   1.000
_cell.length_c   1.000
_cell.angle_alpha   90.00
_cell.angle_beta   90.00
_cell.angle_gamma   90.00
#
_symmetry.space_group_name_H-M   'P 1'
#
loop_
_entity.id
_entity.type
_entity.pdbx_description
1 polymer ?
#
loop_
_entity_poly.entity_id
_entity_poly.type
_entity_poly.pdbx_seq_one_letter_code
_entity_poly.pdbx_strand_id
1 'polypeptide(L)'
;MKLFALSDLDRGPGRALLEATVEMGFSEAVSRAGLEAELRAWFKPGARSNLEAELPQDLDPARRPNKVLIIAARTLPASTMRATLRARLLEADVLIKPAQGQVALAEAI
;
A
#
# COMPACT_ATOMS: atom_id res chain seq x y z
N MET A 1 6.03 -0.53 -6.36
CA MET A 1 4.95 0.49 -6.23
C MET A 1 5.55 1.87 -6.38
N LYS A 2 5.04 2.64 -7.30
CA LYS A 2 5.41 4.05 -7.47
C LYS A 2 4.35 4.90 -6.76
N LEU A 3 4.66 5.38 -5.56
CA LEU A 3 3.68 6.08 -4.73
C LEU A 3 3.08 7.31 -5.43
N PHE A 4 3.90 8.08 -6.11
CA PHE A 4 3.43 9.26 -6.85
C PHE A 4 2.40 8.92 -7.93
N ALA A 5 2.51 7.74 -8.55
CA ALA A 5 1.55 7.31 -9.54
C ALA A 5 0.17 6.98 -8.95
N LEU A 6 0.11 6.71 -7.65
CA LEU A 6 -1.15 6.45 -6.94
C LEU A 6 -1.84 7.73 -6.46
N SER A 7 -1.16 8.87 -6.47
CA SER A 7 -1.69 10.12 -5.90
C SER A 7 -2.85 10.71 -6.70
N ASP A 8 -2.92 10.44 -8.00
CA ASP A 8 -4.00 10.88 -8.86
C ASP A 8 -5.03 9.76 -9.04
N LEU A 9 -6.12 9.82 -8.31
CA LEU A 9 -7.19 8.82 -8.34
C LEU A 9 -8.07 8.89 -9.62
N ASP A 10 -7.84 9.87 -10.47
CA ASP A 10 -8.59 10.02 -11.71
C ASP A 10 -7.85 9.45 -12.92
N ARG A 11 -6.57 9.09 -12.78
CA ARG A 11 -5.72 8.63 -13.86
C ARG A 11 -4.79 7.48 -13.44
N GLY A 12 -4.43 6.64 -14.42
CA GLY A 12 -3.38 5.64 -14.29
C GLY A 12 -3.55 4.70 -13.11
N PRO A 13 -2.46 4.37 -12.40
CA PRO A 13 -2.50 3.43 -11.27
C PRO A 13 -3.40 3.88 -10.11
N GLY A 14 -3.52 5.19 -9.86
CA GLY A 14 -4.45 5.72 -8.85
C GLY A 14 -5.90 5.45 -9.21
N ARG A 15 -6.28 5.61 -10.47
CA ARG A 15 -7.63 5.27 -10.95
C ARG A 15 -7.89 3.78 -10.81
N ALA A 16 -6.94 2.93 -11.16
CA ALA A 16 -7.06 1.48 -11.00
C ALA A 16 -7.29 1.09 -9.53
N LEU A 17 -6.57 1.73 -8.61
CA LEU A 17 -6.74 1.52 -7.18
C LEU A 17 -8.14 1.94 -6.70
N LEU A 18 -8.64 3.07 -7.16
CA LEU A 18 -9.99 3.53 -6.83
C LEU A 18 -11.05 2.55 -7.35
N GLU A 19 -10.96 2.16 -8.60
CA GLU A 19 -11.89 1.21 -9.22
C GLU A 19 -11.88 -0.15 -8.51
N ALA A 20 -10.70 -0.67 -8.17
CA ALA A 20 -10.57 -1.91 -7.42
C ALA A 20 -11.21 -1.80 -6.03
N THR A 21 -11.11 -0.65 -5.38
CA THR A 21 -11.73 -0.42 -4.07
C THR A 21 -13.26 -0.36 -4.18
N VAL A 22 -13.78 0.27 -5.22
CA VAL A 22 -15.23 0.29 -5.49
C VAL A 22 -15.75 -1.11 -5.77
N GLU A 23 -15.02 -1.94 -6.50
CA GLU A 23 -15.39 -3.34 -6.76
C GLU A 23 -15.49 -4.18 -5.49
N MET A 24 -14.84 -3.78 -4.42
CA MET A 24 -14.96 -4.43 -3.10
C MET A 24 -16.31 -4.19 -2.43
N GLY A 25 -17.14 -3.32 -2.96
CA GLY A 25 -18.46 -2.99 -2.44
C GLY A 25 -18.56 -1.65 -1.72
N PHE A 26 -17.50 -0.86 -1.69
CA PHE A 26 -17.55 0.50 -1.14
C PHE A 26 -18.05 1.49 -2.20
N SER A 27 -18.78 2.51 -1.76
CA SER A 27 -19.19 3.59 -2.67
C SER A 27 -17.94 4.32 -3.21
N GLU A 28 -18.07 4.96 -4.36
CA GLU A 28 -16.96 5.76 -4.93
C GLU A 28 -16.56 6.89 -3.97
N ALA A 29 -17.52 7.56 -3.34
CA ALA A 29 -17.25 8.65 -2.40
C ALA A 29 -16.46 8.16 -1.18
N VAL A 30 -16.85 7.04 -0.58
CA VAL A 30 -16.14 6.45 0.58
C VAL A 30 -14.75 5.96 0.16
N SER A 31 -14.65 5.29 -0.98
CA SER A 31 -13.38 4.79 -1.52
C SER A 31 -12.41 5.94 -1.77
N ARG A 32 -12.87 7.00 -2.43
CA ARG A 32 -12.07 8.17 -2.72
C ARG A 32 -11.61 8.87 -1.44
N ALA A 33 -12.50 9.12 -0.50
CA ALA A 33 -12.17 9.79 0.75
C ALA A 33 -11.14 8.98 1.57
N GLY A 34 -11.32 7.68 1.66
CA GLY A 34 -10.40 6.79 2.37
C GLY A 34 -9.01 6.75 1.73
N LEU A 35 -8.95 6.61 0.40
CA LEU A 35 -7.68 6.58 -0.33
C LEU A 35 -6.97 7.94 -0.28
N GLU A 36 -7.69 9.04 -0.45
CA GLU A 36 -7.11 10.38 -0.34
C GLU A 36 -6.53 10.65 1.04
N ALA A 37 -7.24 10.25 2.10
CA ALA A 37 -6.74 10.39 3.47
C ALA A 37 -5.45 9.58 3.69
N GLU A 38 -5.40 8.35 3.20
CA GLU A 38 -4.23 7.49 3.31
C GLU A 38 -3.05 8.05 2.52
N LEU A 39 -3.26 8.41 1.26
CA LEU A 39 -2.21 8.98 0.41
C LEU A 39 -1.69 10.31 0.95
N ARG A 40 -2.57 11.14 1.50
CA ARG A 40 -2.17 12.40 2.15
C ARG A 40 -1.24 12.14 3.32
N ALA A 41 -1.51 11.12 4.12
CA ALA A 41 -0.64 10.75 5.23
C ALA A 41 0.75 10.31 4.76
N TRP A 42 0.84 9.63 3.61
CA TRP A 42 2.11 9.18 3.03
C TRP A 42 2.95 10.33 2.45
N PHE A 43 2.31 11.37 1.90
CA PHE A 43 2.98 12.54 1.33
C PHE A 43 3.24 13.64 2.35
N LYS A 44 2.81 13.46 3.59
CA LYS A 44 3.08 14.41 4.66
C LYS A 44 4.60 14.52 4.90
N PRO A 45 5.15 15.73 5.07
CA PRO A 45 6.56 15.89 5.44
C PRO A 45 6.93 15.06 6.66
N GLY A 46 8.02 14.33 6.58
CA GLY A 46 8.50 13.47 7.66
C GLY A 46 7.85 12.07 7.74
N ALA A 47 6.83 11.77 6.93
CA ALA A 47 6.18 10.47 6.95
C ALA A 47 7.16 9.32 6.68
N ARG A 48 8.02 9.46 5.67
CA ARG A 48 9.04 8.47 5.35
C ARG A 48 10.03 8.27 6.50
N SER A 49 10.52 9.37 7.07
CA SER A 49 11.46 9.32 8.19
C SER A 49 10.83 8.63 9.40
N ASN A 50 9.56 8.89 9.68
CA ASN A 50 8.84 8.24 10.77
C ASN A 50 8.72 6.73 10.54
N LEU A 51 8.44 6.30 9.30
CA LEU A 51 8.38 4.88 8.96
C LEU A 51 9.74 4.21 9.06
N GLU A 52 10.79 4.86 8.58
CA GLU A 52 12.16 4.37 8.69
C GLU A 52 12.58 4.22 10.15
N ALA A 53 12.14 5.13 11.03
CA ALA A 53 12.40 5.05 12.46
C ALA A 53 11.69 3.86 13.16
N GLU A 54 10.58 3.38 12.61
CA GLU A 54 9.90 2.18 13.11
C GLU A 54 10.65 0.88 12.77
N LEU A 55 11.54 0.91 11.79
CA LEU A 55 12.31 -0.26 11.38
C LEU A 55 13.49 -0.48 12.35
N PRO A 56 13.92 -1.75 12.57
CA PRO A 56 15.11 -2.03 13.36
C PRO A 56 16.33 -1.33 12.77
N GLN A 57 16.95 -0.44 13.55
CA GLN A 57 18.10 0.37 13.08
C GLN A 57 19.38 -0.43 12.93
N ASP A 58 19.50 -1.47 13.72
CA ASP A 58 20.67 -2.35 13.85
C ASP A 58 20.45 -3.73 13.24
N LEU A 59 19.48 -3.82 12.31
CA LEU A 59 19.23 -5.07 11.61
C LEU A 59 20.43 -5.40 10.72
N ASP A 60 21.08 -6.52 11.04
CA ASP A 60 22.16 -7.07 10.22
C ASP A 60 21.67 -7.24 8.77
N PRO A 61 22.37 -6.68 7.76
CA PRO A 61 22.00 -6.85 6.36
C PRO A 61 21.81 -8.32 5.94
N ALA A 62 22.55 -9.24 6.55
CA ALA A 62 22.38 -10.68 6.31
C ALA A 62 21.08 -11.25 6.86
N ARG A 63 20.42 -10.56 7.78
CA ARG A 63 19.14 -10.94 8.38
C ARG A 63 17.95 -10.23 7.77
N ARG A 64 18.18 -9.29 6.85
CA ARG A 64 17.08 -8.61 6.16
C ARG A 64 16.31 -9.61 5.29
N PRO A 65 14.99 -9.58 5.32
CA PRO A 65 14.19 -10.44 4.45
C PRO A 65 14.41 -10.06 2.98
N ASN A 66 14.61 -11.04 2.12
CA ASN A 66 14.67 -10.83 0.67
C ASN A 66 13.26 -10.73 0.07
N LYS A 67 12.32 -11.44 0.68
CA LYS A 67 10.92 -11.51 0.23
C LYS A 67 9.99 -11.37 1.42
N VAL A 68 8.90 -10.64 1.23
CA VAL A 68 7.84 -10.49 2.22
C VAL A 68 6.53 -10.91 1.59
N LEU A 69 5.84 -11.85 2.23
CA LEU A 69 4.49 -12.25 1.87
C LEU A 69 3.49 -11.47 2.70
N ILE A 70 2.60 -10.75 2.03
CA ILE A 70 1.50 -10.03 2.67
C ILE A 70 0.21 -10.78 2.38
N ILE A 71 -0.45 -11.25 3.43
CA ILE A 71 -1.78 -11.85 3.34
C ILE A 71 -2.78 -10.74 3.60
N ALA A 72 -3.43 -10.27 2.53
CA ALA A 72 -4.33 -9.14 2.60
C ALA A 72 -5.67 -9.52 3.26
N ALA A 73 -6.16 -8.67 4.15
CA ALA A 73 -7.50 -8.78 4.69
C ALA A 73 -8.52 -8.16 3.74
N ARG A 74 -9.77 -8.62 3.83
CA ARG A 74 -10.88 -8.06 3.05
C ARG A 74 -11.35 -6.74 3.68
N THR A 75 -10.61 -5.68 3.44
CA THR A 75 -10.84 -4.35 4.01
C THR A 75 -10.36 -3.29 3.02
N LEU A 76 -10.49 -2.02 3.37
CA LEU A 76 -9.88 -0.93 2.62
C LEU A 76 -8.37 -1.17 2.48
N PRO A 77 -7.76 -0.75 1.37
CA PRO A 77 -6.38 -1.14 1.02
C PRO A 77 -5.29 -0.55 1.91
N ALA A 78 -5.63 0.33 2.85
CA ALA A 78 -4.67 1.07 3.67
C ALA A 78 -3.65 0.17 4.37
N SER A 79 -4.09 -0.90 5.04
CA SER A 79 -3.18 -1.80 5.76
C SER A 79 -2.23 -2.54 4.82
N THR A 80 -2.72 -3.00 3.68
CA THR A 80 -1.90 -3.67 2.66
C THR A 80 -0.91 -2.69 2.05
N MET A 81 -1.31 -1.47 1.77
CA MET A 81 -0.43 -0.41 1.26
C MET A 81 0.68 -0.09 2.25
N ARG A 82 0.37 0.07 3.54
CA ARG A 82 1.36 0.33 4.59
C ARG A 82 2.35 -0.82 4.73
N ALA A 83 1.87 -2.05 4.75
CA ALA A 83 2.74 -3.23 4.82
C ALA A 83 3.65 -3.32 3.60
N THR A 84 3.12 -3.05 2.40
CA THR A 84 3.91 -3.04 1.16
C THR A 84 5.01 -1.97 1.21
N LEU A 85 4.69 -0.77 1.68
CA LEU A 85 5.68 0.30 1.78
C LEU A 85 6.79 -0.04 2.77
N ARG A 86 6.43 -0.58 3.94
CA ARG A 86 7.43 -1.02 4.93
C ARG A 86 8.36 -2.10 4.37
N ALA A 87 7.80 -3.07 3.64
CA ALA A 87 8.60 -4.10 3.00
C ALA A 87 9.55 -3.52 1.93
N ARG A 88 9.08 -2.53 1.17
CA ARG A 88 9.91 -1.82 0.18
C ARG A 88 11.03 -1.01 0.82
N LEU A 89 10.79 -0.41 1.98
CA LEU A 89 11.84 0.29 2.73
C LEU A 89 12.95 -0.67 3.21
N LEU A 90 12.62 -1.95 3.40
CA LEU A 90 13.60 -3.00 3.68
C LEU A 90 14.27 -3.56 2.42
N GLU A 91 13.95 -3.02 1.25
CA GLU A 91 14.44 -3.49 -0.05
C GLU A 91 14.05 -4.95 -0.35
N ALA A 92 12.93 -5.42 0.23
CA ALA A 92 12.41 -6.75 0.00
C ALA A 92 11.47 -6.79 -1.21
N ASP A 93 11.45 -7.94 -1.90
CA ASP A 93 10.42 -8.24 -2.88
C ASP A 93 9.11 -8.54 -2.14
N VAL A 94 8.01 -8.02 -2.67
CA VAL A 94 6.69 -8.15 -2.04
C VAL A 94 5.81 -9.08 -2.85
N LEU A 95 5.27 -10.08 -2.17
CA LEU A 95 4.23 -10.96 -2.68
C LEU A 95 2.95 -10.69 -1.89
N ILE A 96 1.87 -10.36 -2.58
CA ILE A 96 0.58 -10.09 -1.95
C ILE A 96 -0.37 -11.24 -2.27
N LYS A 97 -0.85 -11.93 -1.24
CA LYS A 97 -1.97 -12.85 -1.36
C LYS A 97 -3.25 -12.06 -1.15
N PRO A 98 -4.04 -11.79 -2.19
CA PRO A 98 -5.26 -11.03 -2.06
C PRO A 98 -6.32 -11.79 -1.27
N ALA A 99 -7.23 -11.07 -0.62
CA ALA A 99 -8.45 -11.66 -0.13
C ALA A 99 -9.31 -12.14 -1.31
N GLN A 100 -10.22 -13.06 -1.05
CA GLN A 100 -11.10 -13.60 -2.08
C GLN A 100 -11.85 -12.48 -2.80
N GLY A 101 -11.79 -12.47 -4.13
CA GLY A 101 -12.43 -11.46 -4.96
C GLY A 101 -11.69 -10.12 -5.06
N GLN A 102 -10.46 -10.01 -4.52
CA GLN A 102 -9.72 -8.74 -4.48
C GLN A 102 -8.40 -8.79 -5.25
N VAL A 103 -8.30 -9.59 -6.29
CA VAL A 103 -7.09 -9.70 -7.10
C VAL A 103 -6.74 -8.37 -7.77
N ALA A 104 -7.74 -7.66 -8.31
CA ALA A 104 -7.53 -6.35 -8.95
C ALA A 104 -6.93 -5.32 -7.99
N LEU A 105 -7.32 -5.35 -6.71
CA LEU A 105 -6.77 -4.48 -5.69
C LEU A 105 -5.29 -4.77 -5.44
N ALA A 106 -4.93 -6.04 -5.31
CA ALA A 106 -3.53 -6.44 -5.12
C ALA A 106 -2.66 -6.05 -6.32
N GLU A 107 -3.16 -6.19 -7.54
CA GLU A 107 -2.47 -5.79 -8.76
C GLU A 107 -2.27 -4.27 -8.85
N ALA A 108 -3.21 -3.48 -8.32
CA ALA A 108 -3.13 -2.02 -8.32
C ALA A 108 -2.11 -1.46 -7.31
N ILE A 109 -1.80 -2.21 -6.28
CA ILE A 109 -0.80 -1.85 -5.29
C ILE A 109 0.59 -2.31 -5.76
#